data_cb2bdcd8f01fd05c78b3dff960ceb8f2
#
_entry.id   cb2bdcd8f01fd05c78b3dff960ceb8f2
#
_cell.length_a   1.000
_cell.length_b   1.000
_cell.length_c   1.000
_cell.angle_alpha   90.00
_cell.angle_beta   90.00
_cell.angle_gamma   90.00
#
_symmetry.space_group_name_H-M   'P 1'
#
loop_
_entity.id
_entity.type
_entity.pdbx_description
1 polymer ?
#
loop_
_entity_poly.entity_id
_entity_poly.type
_entity_poly.pdbx_seq_one_letter_code
_entity_poly.pdbx_strand_id
1 'polypeptide(L)'
;MARILFYEKPGCTGNLRQKRLLADAGHTVLARNLLTEPWTAERLRGFFGARPVAEWFNRNAPKVKSGAIVPEALDADSAMALLLAEPLLIRRPLLEANGRRETGFEALRIHAWLGLGTLAQAPVSEACIRAQPCATPGEH
;
A
#
# COMPACT_ATOMS: atom_id res chain seq x y z
N MET A 1 -17.79 -10.42 -5.53
CA MET A 1 -16.51 -11.11 -5.31
C MET A 1 -15.50 -10.72 -6.36
N ALA A 2 -14.31 -10.32 -5.96
CA ALA A 2 -13.30 -9.85 -6.88
C ALA A 2 -12.00 -10.63 -6.73
N ARG A 3 -11.22 -10.68 -7.81
CA ARG A 3 -9.84 -11.18 -7.77
C ARG A 3 -8.96 -9.95 -7.63
N ILE A 4 -8.19 -9.92 -6.55
CA ILE A 4 -7.40 -8.74 -6.18
C ILE A 4 -5.92 -9.09 -6.23
N LEU A 5 -5.17 -8.37 -7.07
CA LEU A 5 -3.72 -8.41 -7.00
C LEU A 5 -3.29 -7.51 -5.86
N PHE A 6 -2.58 -8.07 -4.90
CA PHE A 6 -2.19 -7.39 -3.67
C PHE A 6 -0.66 -7.37 -3.57
N TYR A 7 -0.08 -6.22 -3.89
CA TYR A 7 1.38 -6.06 -3.84
C TYR A 7 1.77 -5.62 -2.44
N GLU A 8 2.58 -6.41 -1.78
CA GLU A 8 2.87 -6.27 -0.35
C GLU A 8 4.36 -6.33 -0.07
N LYS A 9 4.73 -5.92 1.14
CA LYS A 9 6.04 -6.26 1.70
C LYS A 9 5.86 -7.55 2.50
N PRO A 10 6.54 -8.65 2.12
CA PRO A 10 6.40 -9.91 2.86
C PRO A 10 6.75 -9.72 4.33
N GLY A 11 5.96 -10.33 5.21
CA GLY A 11 6.15 -10.24 6.64
C GLY A 11 5.53 -9.02 7.30
N CYS A 12 4.89 -8.14 6.55
CA CYS A 12 4.23 -6.97 7.12
C CYS A 12 2.91 -7.38 7.77
N THR A 13 2.77 -7.16 9.09
CA THR A 13 1.55 -7.53 9.81
C THR A 13 0.34 -6.73 9.36
N GLY A 14 0.55 -5.46 9.02
CA GLY A 14 -0.53 -4.63 8.48
C GLY A 14 -1.07 -5.19 7.18
N ASN A 15 -0.19 -5.58 6.28
CA ASN A 15 -0.59 -6.18 5.01
C ASN A 15 -1.30 -7.52 5.23
N LEU A 16 -0.86 -8.31 6.21
CA LEU A 16 -1.50 -9.57 6.53
C LEU A 16 -2.95 -9.36 6.99
N ARG A 17 -3.19 -8.38 7.85
CA ARG A 17 -4.54 -8.03 8.30
C ARG A 17 -5.42 -7.59 7.15
N GLN A 18 -4.86 -6.77 6.26
CA GLN A 18 -5.59 -6.26 5.10
C GLN A 18 -6.00 -7.38 4.16
N LYS A 19 -5.08 -8.33 3.90
CA LYS A 19 -5.39 -9.49 3.08
C LYS A 19 -6.49 -10.33 3.69
N ARG A 20 -6.44 -10.53 5.01
CA ARG A 20 -7.46 -11.30 5.71
C ARG A 20 -8.81 -10.62 5.63
N LEU A 21 -8.84 -9.30 5.79
CA LEU A 21 -10.08 -8.54 5.69
C LEU A 21 -10.73 -8.72 4.32
N LEU A 22 -9.93 -8.65 3.26
CA LEU A 22 -10.43 -8.84 1.90
C LEU A 22 -10.91 -10.28 1.68
N ALA A 23 -10.15 -11.27 2.15
CA ALA A 23 -10.52 -12.66 2.00
C ALA A 23 -11.81 -12.99 2.76
N ASP A 24 -11.95 -12.45 3.97
CA ASP A 24 -13.15 -12.68 4.79
C ASP A 24 -14.38 -12.05 4.15
N ALA A 25 -14.20 -11.00 3.36
CA ALA A 25 -15.29 -10.38 2.61
C ALA A 25 -15.66 -11.15 1.34
N GLY A 26 -14.97 -12.25 1.06
CA GLY A 26 -15.29 -13.12 -0.07
C GLY A 26 -14.45 -12.90 -1.31
N HIS A 27 -13.44 -12.04 -1.24
CA HIS A 27 -12.58 -11.80 -2.39
C HIS A 27 -11.43 -12.80 -2.46
N THR A 28 -10.91 -13.03 -3.66
CA THR A 28 -9.71 -13.84 -3.87
C THR A 28 -8.51 -12.90 -3.90
N VAL A 29 -7.57 -13.10 -2.98
CA VAL A 29 -6.39 -12.23 -2.86
C VAL A 29 -5.18 -12.96 -3.43
N LEU A 30 -4.56 -12.35 -4.44
CA LEU A 30 -3.34 -12.86 -5.08
C LEU A 30 -2.18 -11.98 -4.64
N ALA A 31 -1.42 -12.47 -3.66
CA ALA A 31 -0.32 -11.70 -3.09
C ALA A 31 0.91 -11.70 -4.00
N ARG A 32 1.55 -10.54 -4.14
CA ARG A 32 2.77 -10.36 -4.91
C ARG A 32 3.78 -9.59 -4.06
N ASN A 33 5.06 -9.84 -4.28
CA ASN A 33 6.12 -9.15 -3.56
C ASN A 33 6.41 -7.81 -4.23
N LEU A 34 6.02 -6.73 -3.58
CA LEU A 34 6.21 -5.38 -4.07
C LEU A 34 7.68 -5.03 -4.27
N LEU A 35 8.56 -5.62 -3.45
CA LEU A 35 9.99 -5.28 -3.47
C LEU A 35 10.74 -5.89 -4.65
N THR A 36 10.22 -6.98 -5.21
CA THR A 36 10.89 -7.69 -6.31
C THR A 36 10.15 -7.58 -7.63
N GLU A 37 9.01 -6.92 -7.63
CA GLU A 37 8.23 -6.73 -8.85
C GLU A 37 9.00 -5.82 -9.82
N PRO A 38 9.03 -6.15 -11.13
CA PRO A 38 9.74 -5.32 -12.10
C PRO A 38 8.92 -4.08 -12.45
N TRP A 39 8.94 -3.10 -11.57
CA TRP A 39 8.19 -1.86 -11.74
C TRP A 39 8.75 -1.01 -12.85
N THR A 40 7.84 -0.41 -13.64
CA THR A 40 8.17 0.67 -14.56
C THR A 40 7.45 1.91 -14.06
N ALA A 41 7.91 3.08 -14.50
CA ALA A 41 7.25 4.33 -14.09
C ALA A 41 5.79 4.33 -14.51
N GLU A 42 5.50 3.85 -15.70
CA GLU A 42 4.13 3.81 -16.22
C GLU A 42 3.23 2.89 -15.39
N ARG A 43 3.71 1.69 -15.08
CA ARG A 43 2.94 0.74 -14.27
C ARG A 43 2.67 1.30 -12.88
N LEU A 44 3.71 1.81 -12.24
CA LEU A 44 3.61 2.31 -10.87
C LEU A 44 2.71 3.53 -10.82
N ARG A 45 2.84 4.44 -11.80
CA ARG A 45 2.02 5.64 -11.85
C ARG A 45 0.54 5.32 -11.91
N GLY A 46 0.18 4.21 -12.58
CA GLY A 46 -1.21 3.78 -12.68
C GLY A 46 -1.87 3.52 -11.34
N PHE A 47 -1.09 3.13 -10.32
CA PHE A 47 -1.63 2.89 -8.98
C PHE A 47 -1.88 4.19 -8.22
N PHE A 48 -1.18 5.27 -8.57
CA PHE A 48 -1.31 6.53 -7.84
C PHE A 48 -2.47 7.38 -8.34
N GLY A 49 -2.85 7.24 -9.61
CA GLY A 49 -3.97 7.99 -10.17
C GLY A 49 -3.77 9.49 -10.02
N ALA A 50 -4.77 10.17 -9.49
CA ALA A 50 -4.74 11.62 -9.28
C ALA A 50 -4.20 12.01 -7.89
N ARG A 51 -3.66 11.07 -7.13
CA ARG A 51 -3.14 11.38 -5.79
C ARG A 51 -1.93 12.30 -5.88
N PRO A 52 -1.81 13.25 -4.93
CA PRO A 52 -0.60 14.09 -4.88
C PRO A 52 0.63 13.24 -4.56
N VAL A 53 1.79 13.72 -4.97
CA VAL A 53 3.07 13.01 -4.79
C VAL A 53 3.29 12.57 -3.35
N ALA A 54 2.91 13.42 -2.39
CA ALA A 54 3.08 13.11 -0.97
C ALA A 54 2.37 11.81 -0.57
N GLU A 55 1.33 11.42 -1.28
CA GLU A 55 0.56 10.21 -0.97
C GLU A 55 1.07 8.98 -1.70
N TRP A 56 2.16 9.09 -2.45
CA TRP A 56 2.78 7.95 -3.12
C TRP A 56 3.74 7.20 -2.21
N PHE A 57 4.11 7.80 -1.07
CA PHE A 57 5.18 7.31 -0.21
C PHE A 57 4.66 6.61 1.03
N ASN A 58 5.41 5.61 1.47
CA ASN A 58 5.20 4.95 2.74
C ASN A 58 5.77 5.83 3.86
N ARG A 59 4.91 6.44 4.66
CA ARG A 59 5.31 7.34 5.74
C ARG A 59 6.10 6.64 6.85
N ASN A 60 6.05 5.32 6.89
CA ASN A 60 6.78 4.53 7.88
C ASN A 60 8.16 4.09 7.39
N ALA A 61 8.51 4.39 6.13
CA ALA A 61 9.85 4.09 5.64
C ALA A 61 10.88 4.92 6.41
N PRO A 62 12.01 4.31 6.82
CA PRO A 62 12.99 5.03 7.65
C PRO A 62 13.46 6.35 7.06
N LYS A 63 13.70 6.41 5.76
CA LYS A 63 14.17 7.64 5.11
C LYS A 63 13.11 8.73 5.11
N VAL A 64 11.83 8.36 5.11
CA VAL A 64 10.74 9.33 5.19
C VAL A 64 10.56 9.78 6.64
N LYS A 65 10.57 8.83 7.57
CA LYS A 65 10.42 9.16 9.00
C LYS A 65 11.54 10.04 9.52
N SER A 66 12.77 9.82 9.03
CA SER A 66 13.94 10.59 9.48
C SER A 66 14.00 11.98 8.86
N GLY A 67 13.21 12.23 7.83
CA GLY A 67 13.27 13.50 7.11
C GLY A 67 14.33 13.53 6.01
N ALA A 68 15.03 12.41 5.77
CA ALA A 68 15.98 12.34 4.66
C ALA A 68 15.28 12.51 3.32
N ILE A 69 14.05 12.01 3.23
CA ILE A 69 13.18 12.23 2.08
C ILE A 69 11.95 12.96 2.57
N VAL A 70 11.64 14.10 1.93
CA VAL A 70 10.44 14.89 2.24
C VAL A 70 9.52 14.83 1.02
N PRO A 71 8.53 13.93 1.03
CA PRO A 71 7.68 13.73 -0.16
C PRO A 71 7.00 15.01 -0.65
N GLU A 72 6.62 15.89 0.26
CA GLU A 72 5.96 17.15 -0.08
C GLU A 72 6.83 18.11 -0.88
N ALA A 73 8.16 17.91 -0.82
CA ALA A 73 9.11 18.77 -1.52
C ALA A 73 9.52 18.23 -2.89
N LEU A 74 9.00 17.06 -3.27
CA LEU A 74 9.42 16.39 -4.52
C LEU A 74 8.44 16.67 -5.65
N ASP A 75 8.98 16.80 -6.87
CA ASP A 75 8.13 16.76 -8.05
C ASP A 75 7.86 15.30 -8.45
N ALA A 76 6.97 15.10 -9.41
CA ALA A 76 6.55 13.76 -9.79
C ALA A 76 7.71 12.94 -10.36
N ASP A 77 8.58 13.54 -11.15
CA ASP A 77 9.68 12.82 -11.78
C ASP A 77 10.71 12.38 -10.75
N SER A 78 11.09 13.27 -9.84
CA SER A 78 12.03 12.94 -8.77
C SER A 78 11.46 11.88 -7.83
N ALA A 79 10.18 12.00 -7.50
CA ALA A 79 9.51 11.03 -6.66
C ALA A 79 9.51 9.65 -7.31
N MET A 80 9.16 9.58 -8.59
CA MET A 80 9.10 8.31 -9.30
C MET A 80 10.48 7.66 -9.35
N ALA A 81 11.53 8.43 -9.59
CA ALA A 81 12.88 7.89 -9.62
C ALA A 81 13.26 7.25 -8.29
N LEU A 82 12.90 7.90 -7.18
CA LEU A 82 13.16 7.36 -5.85
C LEU A 82 12.39 6.07 -5.59
N LEU A 83 11.11 6.04 -5.96
CA LEU A 83 10.28 4.86 -5.74
C LEU A 83 10.76 3.66 -6.54
N LEU A 84 11.22 3.90 -7.77
CA LEU A 84 11.74 2.81 -8.60
C LEU A 84 13.08 2.30 -8.09
N ALA A 85 13.90 3.20 -7.55
CA ALA A 85 15.20 2.81 -6.99
C ALA A 85 15.06 2.07 -5.67
N GLU A 86 14.06 2.45 -4.86
CA GLU A 86 13.83 1.87 -3.53
C GLU A 86 12.34 1.57 -3.32
N PRO A 87 11.87 0.38 -3.73
CA PRO A 87 10.45 0.03 -3.58
C PRO A 87 9.93 0.06 -2.14
N LEU A 88 10.80 -0.02 -1.13
CA LEU A 88 10.36 0.16 0.26
C LEU A 88 9.71 1.51 0.51
N LEU A 89 10.00 2.49 -0.34
CA LEU A 89 9.42 3.83 -0.22
C LEU A 89 7.98 3.90 -0.72
N ILE A 90 7.55 2.90 -1.49
CA ILE A 90 6.20 2.91 -2.08
C ILE A 90 5.15 2.73 -0.98
N ARG A 91 4.10 3.55 -1.03
CA ARG A 91 2.95 3.39 -0.14
C ARG A 91 2.25 2.08 -0.46
N ARG A 92 2.21 1.20 0.51
CA ARG A 92 1.64 -0.14 0.33
C ARG A 92 0.37 -0.32 1.14
N PRO A 93 -0.47 -1.25 0.76
CA PRO A 93 -0.32 -2.14 -0.40
C PRO A 93 -0.67 -1.45 -1.70
N LEU A 94 -0.28 -2.05 -2.83
CA LEU A 94 -0.82 -1.67 -4.13
C LEU A 94 -1.88 -2.69 -4.49
N LEU A 95 -3.04 -2.23 -4.93
CA LEU A 95 -4.20 -3.09 -5.20
C LEU A 95 -4.66 -2.91 -6.64
N GLU A 96 -4.94 -4.03 -7.30
CA GLU A 96 -5.52 -3.99 -8.64
C GLU A 96 -6.66 -4.99 -8.71
N ALA A 97 -7.85 -4.54 -9.12
CA ALA A 97 -9.02 -5.38 -9.31
C ALA A 97 -10.02 -4.66 -10.21
N ASN A 98 -10.71 -5.42 -11.05
CA ASN A 98 -11.79 -4.90 -11.91
C ASN A 98 -11.34 -3.69 -12.75
N GLY A 99 -10.09 -3.72 -13.22
CA GLY A 99 -9.55 -2.64 -14.05
C GLY A 99 -9.17 -1.37 -13.30
N ARG A 100 -9.27 -1.37 -11.98
CA ARG A 100 -8.95 -0.22 -11.14
C ARG A 100 -7.72 -0.53 -10.29
N ARG A 101 -6.90 0.49 -10.08
CA ARG A 101 -5.66 0.39 -9.28
C ARG A 101 -5.66 1.45 -8.20
N GLU A 102 -5.16 1.07 -7.01
CA GLU A 102 -5.10 1.96 -5.85
C GLU A 102 -3.82 1.73 -5.07
N THR A 103 -3.36 2.76 -4.38
CA THR A 103 -2.28 2.65 -3.42
C THR A 103 -2.80 2.93 -2.02
N GLY A 104 -2.30 2.18 -1.03
CA GLY A 104 -2.74 2.30 0.35
C GLY A 104 -4.02 1.53 0.61
N PHE A 105 -4.41 1.46 1.89
CA PHE A 105 -5.61 0.72 2.29
C PHE A 105 -6.47 1.63 3.17
N GLU A 106 -7.32 2.40 2.53
CA GLU A 106 -8.31 3.22 3.21
C GLU A 106 -9.62 2.45 3.23
N ALA A 107 -9.99 1.93 4.39
CA ALA A 107 -11.07 0.96 4.51
C ALA A 107 -12.38 1.40 3.85
N LEU A 108 -12.80 2.64 4.08
CA LEU A 108 -14.04 3.13 3.49
C LEU A 108 -13.96 3.21 1.97
N ARG A 109 -12.80 3.58 1.44
CA ARG A 109 -12.58 3.67 0.00
C ARG A 109 -12.57 2.27 -0.63
N ILE A 110 -11.93 1.31 0.04
CA ILE A 110 -11.91 -0.08 -0.42
C ILE A 110 -13.32 -0.68 -0.35
N HIS A 111 -14.06 -0.38 0.71
CA HIS A 111 -15.42 -0.85 0.85
C HIS A 111 -16.30 -0.33 -0.29
N ALA A 112 -16.17 0.95 -0.64
CA ALA A 112 -16.95 1.54 -1.73
C ALA A 112 -16.61 0.91 -3.07
N TRP A 113 -15.37 0.45 -3.24
CA TRP A 113 -14.90 -0.15 -4.48
C TRP A 113 -15.21 -1.65 -4.57
N LEU A 114 -14.88 -2.40 -3.52
CA LEU A 114 -14.90 -3.87 -3.56
C LEU A 114 -15.91 -4.49 -2.61
N GLY A 115 -16.29 -3.76 -1.57
CA GLY A 115 -17.15 -4.29 -0.52
C GLY A 115 -16.35 -5.06 0.52
N LEU A 116 -16.50 -4.64 1.78
CA LEU A 116 -15.85 -5.31 2.92
C LEU A 116 -16.87 -5.89 3.91
N GLY A 117 -18.17 -5.75 3.59
CA GLY A 117 -19.20 -6.21 4.49
C GLY A 117 -19.12 -5.51 5.84
N THR A 118 -19.45 -6.22 6.90
CA THR A 118 -19.41 -5.64 8.25
C THR A 118 -18.01 -5.33 8.72
N LEU A 119 -16.99 -5.89 8.05
CA LEU A 119 -15.60 -5.68 8.44
C LEU A 119 -15.10 -4.28 8.12
N ALA A 120 -15.82 -3.53 7.28
CA ALA A 120 -15.46 -2.14 6.98
C ALA A 120 -15.45 -1.26 8.22
N GLN A 121 -16.12 -1.68 9.29
CA GLN A 121 -16.15 -0.95 10.55
C GLN A 121 -14.87 -1.11 11.36
N ALA A 122 -14.10 -2.16 11.11
CA ALA A 122 -12.89 -2.42 11.88
C ALA A 122 -11.78 -1.46 11.46
N PRO A 123 -11.10 -0.82 12.41
CA PRO A 123 -9.98 0.06 12.06
C PRO A 123 -8.80 -0.77 11.55
N VAL A 124 -8.37 -0.46 10.34
CA VAL A 124 -7.22 -1.13 9.73
C VAL A 124 -6.26 -0.07 9.23
N SER A 125 -5.08 -0.02 9.83
CA SER A 125 -4.06 0.94 9.46
C SER A 125 -3.29 0.47 8.23
N GLU A 126 -2.83 1.42 7.42
CA GLU A 126 -1.91 1.14 6.33
C GLU A 126 -0.51 0.88 6.86
N ALA A 127 -0.21 1.32 8.06
CA ALA A 127 1.09 1.12 8.69
C ALA A 127 1.17 -0.24 9.35
N CYS A 128 2.37 -0.75 9.48
CA CYS A 128 2.62 -1.86 10.37
C CYS A 128 2.65 -1.29 11.77
N ILE A 129 1.65 -1.54 12.48
CA ILE A 129 1.46 -0.89 13.74
C ILE A 129 2.47 -1.36 14.74
N ARG A 130 2.58 -0.53 15.17
CA ARG A 130 3.00 -0.47 15.92
C ARG A 130 2.71 -0.61 17.01
N ALA A 131 2.35 -0.60 16.97
CA ALA A 131 2.00 -0.75 17.40
C ALA A 131 2.21 -1.31 17.69
N GLN A 132 2.41 -1.38 17.68
CA GLN A 132 2.42 -1.75 17.44
C GLN A 132 2.98 -2.27 16.91
N PRO A 133 3.39 -2.17 16.91
CA PRO A 133 3.95 -2.37 16.18
C PRO A 133 4.39 -2.78 15.54
N CYS A 134 4.80 -2.81 15.18
CA CYS A 134 5.14 -3.09 14.42
C CYS A 134 6.00 -3.36 14.41
N ALA A 135 6.04 -3.06 15.01
CA ALA A 135 6.62 -3.33 14.69
C ALA A 135 7.43 -3.62 14.56
N THR A 136 7.58 -3.41 14.85
CA THR A 136 8.07 -3.69 14.43
C THR A 136 8.67 -4.07 14.15
N PRO A 137 8.78 -3.99 14.58
CA PRO A 137 9.09 -4.27 14.13
C PRO A 137 9.33 -4.68 13.87
N GLY A 138 9.11 -4.56 14.44
CA GLY A 138 8.76 -4.82 13.87
C GLY A 138 8.43 -5.14 13.71
N GLU A 139 8.01 -5.05 13.91
CA GLU A 139 7.25 -5.24 13.50
C GLU A 139 6.92 -5.32 13.14
N HIS A 140 6.97 -5.29 13.47
CA HIS A 140 6.19 -5.16 12.89
C HIS A 140 6.23 -5.16 12.53
#